data_5d064561ffc3a2ab609782add094e575
#
_entry.id   5d064561ffc3a2ab609782add094e575
#
_cell.length_a   1.000
_cell.length_b   1.000
_cell.length_c   1.000
_cell.angle_alpha   90.00
_cell.angle_beta   90.00
_cell.angle_gamma   90.00
#
_symmetry.space_group_name_H-M   'P 1'
#
loop_
_entity.id
_entity.type
_entity.pdbx_description
1 polymer ?
#
loop_
_entity_poly.entity_id
_entity_poly.type
_entity_poly.pdbx_seq_one_letter_code
_entity_poly.pdbx_strand_id
1 'polypeptide(L)' 'MRVFYTDVVAIIDEDVGNSTLSLAIDEIISKGTVKVQKTGEPRSVVFYDGEDGKQHAYISNLSGRALFSQFKKHGFIFI' A
#
# COMPACT_ATOMS: atom_id res chain seq x y z
N MET A 1 0.64 8.84 10.68
CA MET A 1 1.56 7.72 10.89
C MET A 1 2.56 7.66 9.75
N ARG A 2 3.77 7.22 10.01
CA ARG A 2 4.81 7.05 8.99
C ARG A 2 5.03 5.57 8.73
N VAL A 3 5.11 5.19 7.45
CA VAL A 3 5.49 3.84 7.05
C VAL A 3 6.90 3.93 6.45
N PHE A 4 7.85 3.24 7.07
CA PHE A 4 9.24 3.24 6.60
C PHE A 4 9.45 2.21 5.50
N TYR A 5 10.31 2.53 4.55
CA TYR A 5 10.59 1.64 3.43
C TYR A 5 11.08 0.27 3.88
N THR A 6 11.84 0.22 4.97
CA THR A 6 12.34 -1.04 5.54
C THR A 6 11.24 -1.98 6.02
N ASP A 7 10.02 -1.46 6.27
CA ASP A 7 8.87 -2.25 6.69
C ASP A 7 7.97 -2.65 5.51
N VAL A 8 8.25 -2.16 4.31
CA VAL A 8 7.47 -2.47 3.12
C VAL A 8 7.77 -3.89 2.64
N VAL A 9 6.71 -4.66 2.46
CA VAL A 9 6.79 -6.03 1.95
C VAL A 9 6.61 -6.05 0.43
N ALA A 10 5.63 -5.30 -0.07
CA ALA A 10 5.33 -5.24 -1.50
C ALA A 10 4.54 -3.98 -1.84
N ILE A 11 4.67 -3.54 -3.08
CA ILE A 11 3.86 -2.46 -3.65
C ILE A 11 3.23 -3.00 -4.92
N ILE A 12 1.89 -2.96 -5.00
CA ILE A 12 1.16 -3.30 -6.22
C ILE A 12 0.76 -1.98 -6.87
N ASP A 13 1.18 -1.79 -8.11
CA ASP A 13 0.92 -0.58 -8.87
C ASP A 13 -0.21 -0.81 -9.89
N GLU A 14 -0.86 0.26 -10.31
CA GLU A 14 -1.84 0.23 -11.40
C GLU A 14 -1.27 -0.30 -12.72
N ASP A 15 0.04 -0.27 -12.91
CA ASP A 15 0.72 -0.81 -14.09
C ASP A 15 0.51 -2.32 -14.27
N VAL A 16 0.13 -3.05 -13.20
CA VAL A 16 -0.23 -4.46 -13.30
C VAL A 16 -1.62 -4.69 -13.90
N GLY A 17 -2.33 -3.59 -14.19
CA GLY A 17 -3.69 -3.61 -14.75
C GLY A 17 -4.75 -3.37 -13.68
N ASN A 18 -5.81 -2.66 -14.08
CA ASN A 18 -6.88 -2.25 -13.16
C ASN A 18 -7.61 -3.45 -12.55
N SER A 19 -7.85 -4.51 -13.33
CA SER A 19 -8.54 -5.71 -12.84
C SER A 19 -7.69 -6.45 -11.79
N THR A 20 -6.38 -6.54 -11.99
CA THR A 20 -5.48 -7.16 -11.01
C THR A 20 -5.45 -6.35 -9.72
N LEU A 21 -5.37 -5.03 -9.83
CA LEU A 21 -5.39 -4.14 -8.67
C LEU A 21 -6.72 -4.27 -7.90
N SER A 22 -7.84 -4.28 -8.60
CA SER A 22 -9.17 -4.43 -8.00
C SER A 22 -9.32 -5.77 -7.28
N LEU A 23 -8.84 -6.86 -7.88
CA LEU A 23 -8.88 -8.19 -7.26
C LEU A 23 -8.02 -8.23 -6.00
N ALA A 24 -6.86 -7.62 -6.02
CA ALA A 24 -5.98 -7.55 -4.85
C ALA A 24 -6.65 -6.79 -3.71
N ILE A 25 -7.28 -5.66 -4.01
CA ILE A 25 -8.01 -4.85 -3.03
C ILE A 25 -9.19 -5.62 -2.45
N ASP A 26 -9.99 -6.27 -3.30
CA ASP A 26 -11.14 -7.04 -2.87
C ASP A 26 -10.72 -8.20 -1.95
N GLU A 27 -9.64 -8.88 -2.28
CA GLU A 27 -9.10 -9.96 -1.45
C GLU A 27 -8.64 -9.44 -0.09
N ILE A 28 -7.95 -8.31 -0.04
CA ILE A 28 -7.50 -7.69 1.20
C ILE A 28 -8.69 -7.35 2.09
N ILE A 29 -9.73 -6.74 1.52
CA ILE A 29 -10.92 -6.33 2.26
C ILE A 29 -11.67 -7.55 2.77
N SER A 30 -11.80 -8.61 1.95
CA SER A 30 -12.55 -9.81 2.31
C SER A 30 -11.92 -10.60 3.45
N LYS A 31 -10.58 -10.62 3.52
CA LYS A 31 -9.87 -11.35 4.59
C LYS A 31 -10.05 -10.72 5.98
N GLY A 32 -10.28 -9.41 6.05
CA GLY A 32 -10.57 -8.71 7.29
C GLY A 32 -9.45 -8.71 8.33
N THR A 33 -8.31 -9.29 8.00
CA THR A 33 -7.17 -9.41 8.93
C THR A 33 -6.15 -8.28 8.77
N VAL A 34 -6.34 -7.45 7.77
CA VAL A 34 -5.40 -6.39 7.40
C VAL A 34 -6.08 -5.05 7.64
N LYS A 35 -5.40 -4.16 8.33
CA LYS A 35 -5.86 -2.79 8.51
C LYS A 35 -5.75 -2.08 7.15
N VAL A 36 -6.89 -1.60 6.64
CA VAL A 36 -6.94 -0.93 5.35
C VAL A 36 -7.19 0.56 5.58
N GLN A 37 -6.32 1.36 4.98
CA GLN A 37 -6.51 2.80 4.91
C GLN A 37 -6.61 3.17 3.44
N LYS A 38 -7.65 3.91 3.08
CA LYS A 38 -7.94 4.26 1.69
C LYS A 38 -8.00 5.77 1.53
N THR A 39 -7.34 6.29 0.51
CA THR A 39 -7.36 7.70 0.16
C THR A 39 -7.74 7.85 -1.30
N GLY A 40 -8.97 8.34 -1.57
CA GLY A 40 -9.42 8.60 -2.92
C GLY A 40 -9.52 7.36 -3.80
N GLU A 41 -9.37 7.55 -5.12
CA GLU A 41 -9.42 6.47 -6.10
C GLU A 41 -8.14 5.65 -6.06
N PRO A 42 -8.23 4.31 -5.95
CA PRO A 42 -7.04 3.48 -5.81
C PRO A 42 -6.15 3.49 -7.05
N ARG A 43 -4.86 3.74 -6.85
CA ARG A 43 -3.83 3.61 -7.87
C ARG A 43 -2.73 2.63 -7.48
N SER A 44 -2.55 2.40 -6.18
CA SER A 44 -1.56 1.45 -5.69
C SER A 44 -1.94 0.91 -4.33
N VAL A 45 -1.34 -0.22 -3.96
CA VAL A 45 -1.47 -0.81 -2.62
C VAL A 45 -0.08 -1.07 -2.07
N VAL A 46 0.16 -0.62 -0.84
CA VAL A 46 1.39 -0.88 -0.12
C VAL A 46 1.11 -1.88 0.99
N PHE A 47 1.79 -3.01 0.97
CA PHE A 47 1.79 -3.97 2.07
C PHE A 47 3.00 -3.72 2.94
N TYR A 48 2.79 -3.57 4.23
CA TYR A 48 3.87 -3.28 5.17
C TYR A 48 3.64 -4.00 6.51
N ASP A 49 4.74 -4.25 7.22
CA ASP A 49 4.69 -4.82 8.56
C ASP A 49 4.47 -3.71 9.58
N GLY A 50 3.46 -3.85 10.40
CA GLY A 50 3.14 -2.90 11.46
C GLY A 50 3.94 -3.16 12.73
N GLU A 51 3.94 -2.19 13.63
CA GLU A 51 4.56 -2.31 14.95
C GLU A 51 3.91 -3.40 15.81
N ASP A 52 2.67 -3.75 15.49
CA ASP A 52 1.92 -4.82 16.15
C ASP A 52 2.34 -6.23 15.68
N GLY A 53 3.33 -6.33 14.80
CA GLY A 53 3.78 -7.59 14.23
C GLY A 53 2.85 -8.15 13.15
N LYS A 54 1.84 -7.41 12.74
CA LYS A 54 0.86 -7.82 11.74
C LYS A 54 1.10 -7.10 10.42
N GLN A 55 0.71 -7.76 9.32
CA GLN A 55 0.75 -7.16 8.00
C GLN A 55 -0.44 -6.21 7.82
N HIS A 56 -0.15 -5.05 7.25
CA HIS A 56 -1.14 -4.01 6.96
C HIS A 56 -1.13 -3.68 5.47
N ALA A 57 -2.20 -3.10 4.99
CA ALA A 57 -2.29 -2.61 3.62
C ALA A 57 -2.74 -1.14 3.60
N TYR A 58 -2.07 -0.37 2.79
CA TYR A 58 -2.44 1.02 2.53
C TYR A 58 -2.81 1.16 1.05
N ILE A 59 -4.08 1.51 0.79
CA ILE A 59 -4.59 1.72 -0.56
C ILE A 59 -4.45 3.22 -0.86
N SER A 60 -3.58 3.54 -1.79
CA SER A 60 -3.21 4.92 -2.09
C SER A 60 -3.79 5.41 -3.40
N ASN A 61 -4.10 6.70 -3.46
CA ASN A 61 -4.45 7.40 -4.70
C ASN A 61 -3.21 7.86 -5.48
N LEU A 62 -2.02 7.60 -4.97
CA LEU A 62 -0.76 7.86 -5.66
C LEU A 62 -0.31 6.61 -6.41
N SER A 63 0.37 6.80 -7.54
CA SER A 63 0.96 5.68 -8.26
C SER A 63 2.10 5.06 -7.44
N GLY A 64 2.42 3.80 -7.74
CA GLY A 64 3.56 3.13 -7.12
C GLY A 64 4.86 3.88 -7.35
N ARG A 65 5.02 4.49 -8.53
CA ARG A 65 6.18 5.30 -8.86
C ARG A 65 6.30 6.53 -7.94
N ALA A 66 5.19 7.22 -7.71
CA ALA A 66 5.16 8.39 -6.82
C ALA A 66 5.49 8.00 -5.38
N LEU A 67 4.93 6.88 -4.90
CA LEU A 67 5.23 6.36 -3.57
C LEU A 67 6.70 5.97 -3.45
N PHE A 68 7.22 5.25 -4.44
CA PHE A 68 8.64 4.85 -4.46
C PHE A 68 9.56 6.07 -4.44
N SER A 69 9.20 7.13 -5.17
CA SER A 69 9.94 8.39 -5.16
C SER A 69 9.98 9.02 -3.78
N GLN A 70 8.86 8.99 -3.04
CA GLN A 70 8.82 9.50 -1.67
C GLN A 70 9.68 8.65 -0.73
N PHE A 71 9.63 7.32 -0.85
CA PHE A 71 10.49 6.43 -0.07
C PHE A 71 11.97 6.72 -0.34
N LYS A 72 12.32 6.90 -1.60
CA LYS A 72 13.71 7.18 -2.00
C LYS A 72 14.18 8.52 -1.44
N LYS A 73 13.31 9.51 -1.40
CA LYS A 73 13.63 10.87 -0.95
C LYS A 73 13.68 10.98 0.57
N HIS A 74 12.74 10.34 1.28
CA HIS A 74 12.54 10.51 2.71
C HIS A 74 12.75 9.24 3.54
N GLY A 75 12.76 8.07 2.91
CA GLY A 75 12.83 6.78 3.60
C GLY A 75 11.49 6.32 4.17
N PHE A 76 10.44 7.11 4.04
CA PHE A 76 9.10 6.79 4.55
C PHE A 76 8.02 7.55 3.77
N ILE A 77 6.78 7.12 3.97
CA ILE A 77 5.59 7.84 3.50
C ILE A 77 4.66 8.11 4.70
N PHE A 78 3.85 9.16 4.60
CA PHE A 78 2.76 9.41 5.55
C PHE A 78 1.49 8.71 5.10
N ILE A 79 0.81 8.09 6.03
CA ILE A 79 -0.51 7.52 5.79
C ILE A 79 -1.51 7.98 6.83
#